data_65fd41b2a5845ef51d0e6147d12c5bb4
#
_entry.id   65fd41b2a5845ef51d0e6147d12c5bb4
#
_cell.length_a   1.000
_cell.length_b   1.000
_cell.length_c   1.000
_cell.angle_alpha   90.00
_cell.angle_beta   90.00
_cell.angle_gamma   90.00
#
_symmetry.space_group_name_H-M   'P 1'
#
loop_
_entity.id
_entity.type
_entity.pdbx_description
1 polymer ?
#
loop_
_entity_poly.entity_id
_entity_poly.type
_entity_poly.pdbx_seq_one_letter_code
_entity_poly.pdbx_strand_id
1 'polypeptide(L)'
;MLKRTVLAVLSGLAILSTPMVAAEARTLDEILSEGVIRVGINPNFPNMSTRNDAGDWEGFDIDVGNALAEGLGVEVEWVPTETPQRVPFLVSDRIDISLGALTRNASRAMLIDYTVPLHTEVLAVLATSEIEGDSWEDFNEDGITLANMRGNWTVGWIEENMPNVELELVDTLADTVRLVAQGRADAIVENIDFFMAFTENHPDVDWRVVENPIFVAYCAIGVAQGNENLTEVLNILLYGMHSSGMINETWEAHYGSPMLREVVPTPYF
;
A
#
# COMPACT_ATOMS: atom_id res chain seq x y z
N MET A 1 33.79 -68.02 30.06
CA MET A 1 32.68 -67.44 29.30
C MET A 1 32.28 -66.14 30.00
N LEU A 2 32.80 -65.01 29.53
CA LEU A 2 32.50 -63.68 30.08
C LEU A 2 31.37 -63.04 29.25
N LYS A 3 30.21 -62.80 29.87
CA LYS A 3 29.12 -61.99 29.26
C LYS A 3 29.43 -60.51 29.46
N ARG A 4 29.67 -59.80 28.37
CA ARG A 4 29.77 -58.35 28.35
C ARG A 4 28.37 -57.78 28.20
N THR A 5 27.90 -57.02 29.23
CA THR A 5 26.68 -56.24 29.19
C THR A 5 27.02 -54.85 28.61
N VAL A 6 26.43 -54.51 27.46
CA VAL A 6 26.56 -53.19 26.83
C VAL A 6 25.42 -52.34 27.38
N LEU A 7 25.78 -51.30 28.12
CA LEU A 7 24.83 -50.30 28.62
C LEU A 7 24.70 -49.20 27.53
N ALA A 8 23.52 -49.12 26.88
CA ALA A 8 23.21 -48.08 25.94
C ALA A 8 22.69 -46.86 26.73
N VAL A 9 23.46 -45.77 26.70
CA VAL A 9 23.03 -44.46 27.24
C VAL A 9 22.26 -43.73 26.13
N LEU A 10 20.94 -43.65 26.28
CA LEU A 10 20.10 -42.79 25.46
C LEU A 10 20.18 -41.37 26.02
N SER A 11 20.97 -40.51 25.37
CA SER A 11 20.95 -39.05 25.61
C SER A 11 19.74 -38.47 24.93
N GLY A 12 18.67 -38.19 25.68
CA GLY A 12 17.50 -37.47 25.21
C GLY A 12 17.84 -35.99 24.96
N LEU A 13 17.90 -35.58 23.73
CA LEU A 13 18.02 -34.18 23.32
C LEU A 13 16.65 -33.50 23.54
N ALA A 14 16.46 -32.82 24.66
CA ALA A 14 15.28 -31.98 24.90
C ALA A 14 15.39 -30.73 24.02
N ILE A 15 14.63 -30.71 22.93
CA ILE A 15 14.45 -29.52 22.12
C ILE A 15 13.60 -28.55 22.96
N LEU A 16 14.23 -27.55 23.58
CA LEU A 16 13.57 -26.39 24.19
C LEU A 16 12.97 -25.56 23.06
N SER A 17 11.69 -25.80 22.74
CA SER A 17 10.89 -24.87 21.94
C SER A 17 10.67 -23.61 22.79
N THR A 18 11.50 -22.59 22.59
CA THR A 18 11.19 -21.25 23.07
C THR A 18 9.91 -20.80 22.38
N PRO A 19 8.86 -20.38 23.10
CA PRO A 19 7.71 -19.76 22.46
C PRO A 19 8.23 -18.51 21.74
N MET A 20 7.98 -18.41 20.44
CA MET A 20 8.17 -17.18 19.68
C MET A 20 7.09 -16.21 20.20
N VAL A 21 7.48 -15.35 21.13
CA VAL A 21 6.62 -14.23 21.55
C VAL A 21 6.47 -13.36 20.30
N ALA A 22 5.26 -13.24 19.78
CA ALA A 22 4.98 -12.23 18.75
C ALA A 22 5.41 -10.88 19.35
N ALA A 23 6.18 -10.10 18.60
CA ALA A 23 6.51 -8.75 19.02
C ALA A 23 5.18 -8.00 19.19
N GLU A 24 4.93 -7.48 20.36
CA GLU A 24 3.77 -6.65 20.64
C GLU A 24 4.05 -5.27 20.02
N ALA A 25 3.12 -4.75 19.24
CA ALA A 25 3.29 -3.46 18.57
C ALA A 25 3.47 -2.34 19.62
N ARG A 26 4.33 -1.37 19.32
CA ARG A 26 4.54 -0.21 20.21
C ARG A 26 3.23 0.55 20.42
N THR A 27 2.94 0.83 21.67
CA THR A 27 1.78 1.63 22.09
C THR A 27 1.99 3.11 21.77
N LEU A 28 0.90 3.89 21.76
CA LEU A 28 0.99 5.35 21.67
C LEU A 28 1.90 5.95 22.76
N ASP A 29 1.79 5.47 24.01
CA ASP A 29 2.61 5.99 25.11
C ASP A 29 4.10 5.73 24.89
N GLU A 30 4.48 4.59 24.33
CA GLU A 30 5.87 4.27 23.96
C GLU A 30 6.36 5.17 22.83
N ILE A 31 5.57 5.37 21.77
CA ILE A 31 5.89 6.28 20.66
C ILE A 31 6.13 7.71 21.17
N LEU A 32 5.22 8.21 22.04
CA LEU A 32 5.35 9.56 22.62
C LEU A 32 6.56 9.67 23.55
N SER A 33 6.85 8.64 24.35
CA SER A 33 7.99 8.65 25.27
C SER A 33 9.35 8.55 24.57
N GLU A 34 9.42 7.82 23.46
CA GLU A 34 10.61 7.72 22.62
C GLU A 34 10.79 8.95 21.71
N GLY A 35 9.71 9.70 21.45
CA GLY A 35 9.73 10.90 20.62
C GLY A 35 9.87 10.61 19.13
N VAL A 36 9.61 9.38 18.66
CA VAL A 36 9.76 8.96 17.27
C VAL A 36 8.64 8.01 16.86
N ILE A 37 8.03 8.26 15.69
CA ILE A 37 7.09 7.36 15.03
C ILE A 37 7.72 6.73 13.79
N ARG A 38 7.66 5.39 13.64
CA ARG A 38 8.16 4.65 12.47
C ARG A 38 7.07 4.56 11.41
N VAL A 39 7.29 5.24 10.28
CA VAL A 39 6.32 5.35 9.19
C VAL A 39 6.78 4.55 7.97
N GLY A 40 6.04 3.51 7.64
CA GLY A 40 6.25 2.71 6.43
C GLY A 40 5.74 3.44 5.18
N ILE A 41 6.62 3.64 4.21
CA ILE A 41 6.32 4.28 2.92
C ILE A 41 6.87 3.46 1.76
N ASN A 42 6.20 3.49 0.60
CA ASN A 42 6.74 2.86 -0.60
C ASN A 42 7.89 3.73 -1.16
N PRO A 43 9.11 3.21 -1.28
CA PRO A 43 10.27 4.02 -1.67
C PRO A 43 10.30 4.45 -3.15
N ASN A 44 9.46 3.84 -4.00
CA ASN A 44 9.46 4.00 -5.45
C ASN A 44 8.07 4.33 -5.98
N PHE A 45 7.39 5.26 -5.35
CA PHE A 45 6.03 5.64 -5.70
C PHE A 45 5.98 7.16 -5.97
N PRO A 46 6.26 7.62 -7.22
CA PRO A 46 6.23 9.03 -7.58
C PRO A 46 4.93 9.71 -7.15
N ASN A 47 5.04 11.00 -6.79
CA ASN A 47 3.99 11.84 -6.21
C ASN A 47 3.51 11.40 -4.82
N MET A 48 3.59 10.11 -4.48
CA MET A 48 3.23 9.57 -3.14
C MET A 48 4.41 9.61 -2.17
N SER A 49 5.49 8.90 -2.53
CA SER A 49 6.73 8.86 -1.76
C SER A 49 7.88 8.40 -2.63
N THR A 50 8.89 9.24 -2.78
CA THR A 50 10.08 8.99 -3.55
C THR A 50 11.26 9.76 -2.96
N ARG A 51 12.45 9.56 -3.51
CA ARG A 51 13.60 10.40 -3.17
C ARG A 51 13.86 11.39 -4.28
N ASN A 52 14.09 12.66 -3.89
CA ASN A 52 14.54 13.70 -4.80
C ASN A 52 16.02 13.54 -5.16
N ASP A 53 16.53 14.40 -6.02
CA ASP A 53 17.93 14.40 -6.47
C ASP A 53 18.94 14.61 -5.33
N ALA A 54 18.53 15.25 -4.23
CA ALA A 54 19.35 15.43 -3.02
C ALA A 54 19.36 14.18 -2.11
N GLY A 55 18.47 13.22 -2.39
CA GLY A 55 18.29 12.01 -1.59
C GLY A 55 17.31 12.16 -0.44
N ASP A 56 16.61 13.29 -0.33
CA ASP A 56 15.58 13.52 0.66
C ASP A 56 14.26 12.90 0.22
N TRP A 57 13.44 12.49 1.20
CA TRP A 57 12.10 12.01 0.93
C TRP A 57 11.16 13.16 0.52
N GLU A 58 10.35 12.95 -0.49
CA GLU A 58 9.32 13.87 -0.94
C GLU A 58 8.06 13.13 -1.41
N GLY A 59 6.92 13.82 -1.42
CA GLY A 59 5.63 13.32 -1.90
C GLY A 59 4.49 13.51 -0.91
N PHE A 60 3.30 13.18 -1.35
CA PHE A 60 2.07 13.31 -0.56
C PHE A 60 2.15 12.62 0.79
N ASP A 61 2.59 11.35 0.83
CA ASP A 61 2.72 10.58 2.07
C ASP A 61 3.75 11.19 3.04
N ILE A 62 4.79 11.84 2.49
CA ILE A 62 5.83 12.49 3.29
C ILE A 62 5.26 13.70 4.01
N ASP A 63 4.52 14.55 3.31
CA ASP A 63 3.91 15.73 3.89
C ASP A 63 2.84 15.36 4.91
N VAL A 64 1.99 14.37 4.60
CA VAL A 64 0.99 13.84 5.54
C VAL A 64 1.66 13.25 6.78
N GLY A 65 2.69 12.41 6.62
CA GLY A 65 3.39 11.78 7.73
C GLY A 65 4.08 12.80 8.63
N ASN A 66 4.70 13.83 8.05
CA ASN A 66 5.28 14.95 8.82
C ASN A 66 4.22 15.71 9.61
N ALA A 67 3.06 16.01 9.01
CA ALA A 67 1.97 16.69 9.71
C ALA A 67 1.38 15.86 10.85
N LEU A 68 1.27 14.53 10.68
CA LEU A 68 0.84 13.62 11.74
C LEU A 68 1.86 13.59 12.90
N ALA A 69 3.15 13.50 12.60
CA ALA A 69 4.21 13.51 13.60
C ALA A 69 4.29 14.84 14.35
N GLU A 70 4.12 15.96 13.67
CA GLU A 70 3.98 17.29 14.29
C GLU A 70 2.79 17.33 15.24
N GLY A 71 1.62 16.80 14.82
CA GLY A 71 0.43 16.70 15.65
C GLY A 71 0.61 15.81 16.89
N LEU A 72 1.45 14.80 16.82
CA LEU A 72 1.83 13.92 17.93
C LEU A 72 2.97 14.51 18.78
N GLY A 73 3.71 15.50 18.29
CA GLY A 73 4.89 16.08 18.94
C GLY A 73 6.11 15.16 18.92
N VAL A 74 6.27 14.35 17.87
CA VAL A 74 7.37 13.38 17.68
C VAL A 74 8.09 13.60 16.35
N GLU A 75 9.26 12.99 16.17
CA GLU A 75 9.98 12.93 14.89
C GLU A 75 9.54 11.73 14.06
N VAL A 76 9.77 11.76 12.73
CA VAL A 76 9.48 10.66 11.82
C VAL A 76 10.74 9.84 11.53
N GLU A 77 10.65 8.54 11.70
CA GLU A 77 11.56 7.57 11.12
C GLU A 77 10.91 6.95 9.87
N TRP A 78 11.42 7.33 8.69
CA TRP A 78 10.92 6.78 7.42
C TRP A 78 11.47 5.38 7.16
N VAL A 79 10.60 4.40 7.07
CA VAL A 79 10.95 2.99 6.82
C VAL A 79 10.53 2.60 5.41
N PRO A 80 11.49 2.37 4.47
CA PRO A 80 11.16 1.85 3.15
C PRO A 80 10.40 0.53 3.24
N THR A 81 9.20 0.50 2.67
CA THR A 81 8.25 -0.61 2.83
C THR A 81 7.55 -0.85 1.50
N GLU A 82 8.02 -1.84 0.76
CA GLU A 82 7.41 -2.23 -0.51
C GLU A 82 5.96 -2.73 -0.32
N THR A 83 5.16 -2.68 -1.37
CA THR A 83 3.74 -3.03 -1.34
C THR A 83 3.41 -4.34 -0.62
N PRO A 84 4.09 -5.49 -0.86
CA PRO A 84 3.78 -6.73 -0.14
C PRO A 84 4.27 -6.76 1.33
N GLN A 85 5.08 -5.79 1.74
CA GLN A 85 5.67 -5.73 3.09
C GLN A 85 4.81 -4.94 4.08
N ARG A 86 3.88 -4.10 3.61
CA ARG A 86 3.12 -3.17 4.46
C ARG A 86 2.42 -3.87 5.64
N VAL A 87 1.57 -4.86 5.36
CA VAL A 87 0.87 -5.62 6.40
C VAL A 87 1.85 -6.45 7.26
N PRO A 88 2.78 -7.25 6.69
CA PRO A 88 3.80 -7.95 7.48
C PRO A 88 4.62 -7.06 8.41
N PHE A 89 4.98 -5.84 8.00
CA PHE A 89 5.79 -4.94 8.83
C PHE A 89 5.00 -4.36 10.01
N LEU A 90 3.71 -4.07 9.83
CA LEU A 90 2.81 -3.71 10.93
C LEU A 90 2.66 -4.87 11.93
N VAL A 91 2.37 -6.08 11.44
CA VAL A 91 2.17 -7.28 12.28
C VAL A 91 3.44 -7.68 13.05
N SER A 92 4.62 -7.40 12.50
CA SER A 92 5.91 -7.75 13.11
C SER A 92 6.59 -6.60 13.86
N ASP A 93 5.86 -5.52 14.15
CA ASP A 93 6.36 -4.33 14.86
C ASP A 93 7.62 -3.70 14.24
N ARG A 94 7.73 -3.68 12.92
CA ARG A 94 8.81 -3.00 12.20
C ARG A 94 8.47 -1.54 11.88
N ILE A 95 7.19 -1.21 11.78
CA ILE A 95 6.62 0.11 11.60
C ILE A 95 5.43 0.29 12.52
N ASP A 96 5.17 1.51 12.95
CA ASP A 96 4.02 1.85 13.79
C ASP A 96 2.79 2.13 12.96
N ILE A 97 2.98 2.81 11.82
CA ILE A 97 1.94 3.10 10.84
C ILE A 97 2.45 2.81 9.42
N SER A 98 1.52 2.48 8.53
CA SER A 98 1.80 2.32 7.11
C SER A 98 0.98 3.30 6.28
N LEU A 99 1.67 4.11 5.51
CA LEU A 99 1.16 4.87 4.37
C LEU A 99 1.32 4.06 3.07
N GLY A 100 1.53 4.70 1.92
CA GLY A 100 1.80 4.02 0.65
C GLY A 100 0.55 3.52 -0.04
N ALA A 101 -0.54 4.31 -0.04
CA ALA A 101 -1.79 3.95 -0.70
C ALA A 101 -2.34 2.58 -0.21
N LEU A 102 -2.47 2.43 1.09
CA LEU A 102 -2.94 1.18 1.68
C LEU A 102 -4.46 1.08 1.61
N THR A 103 -4.96 0.51 0.52
CA THR A 103 -6.40 0.30 0.29
C THR A 103 -7.04 -0.52 1.39
N ARG A 104 -8.16 -0.04 1.91
CA ARG A 104 -8.98 -0.73 2.92
C ARG A 104 -9.71 -1.91 2.28
N ASN A 105 -9.51 -3.10 2.78
CA ASN A 105 -10.27 -4.28 2.39
C ASN A 105 -10.43 -5.27 3.55
N ALA A 106 -11.39 -6.19 3.44
CA ALA A 106 -11.76 -7.11 4.50
C ALA A 106 -10.62 -8.08 4.87
N SER A 107 -9.85 -8.57 3.90
CA SER A 107 -8.77 -9.52 4.17
C SER A 107 -7.64 -8.92 4.99
N ARG A 108 -7.25 -7.68 4.70
CA ARG A 108 -6.25 -6.94 5.49
C ARG A 108 -6.79 -6.53 6.85
N ALA A 109 -8.09 -6.12 6.93
CA ALA A 109 -8.75 -5.73 8.18
C ALA A 109 -8.84 -6.86 9.23
N MET A 110 -8.64 -8.11 8.83
CA MET A 110 -8.49 -9.22 9.77
C MET A 110 -7.09 -9.30 10.42
N LEU A 111 -6.11 -8.55 9.92
CA LEU A 111 -4.72 -8.59 10.33
C LEU A 111 -4.21 -7.28 10.92
N ILE A 112 -4.79 -6.16 10.49
CA ILE A 112 -4.40 -4.80 10.90
C ILE A 112 -5.64 -3.95 11.11
N ASP A 113 -5.49 -2.86 11.86
CA ASP A 113 -6.49 -1.80 11.97
C ASP A 113 -6.22 -0.70 10.95
N TYR A 114 -7.25 0.10 10.67
CA TYR A 114 -7.19 1.23 9.76
C TYR A 114 -7.72 2.48 10.42
N THR A 115 -7.13 3.61 10.05
CA THR A 115 -7.74 4.91 10.32
C THR A 115 -8.99 5.14 9.45
N VAL A 116 -9.65 6.29 9.67
CA VAL A 116 -10.53 6.88 8.65
C VAL A 116 -9.77 7.03 7.32
N PRO A 117 -10.44 7.05 6.17
CA PRO A 117 -9.76 7.21 4.89
C PRO A 117 -8.92 8.48 4.81
N LEU A 118 -7.74 8.33 4.21
CA LEU A 118 -6.83 9.42 3.91
C LEU A 118 -7.11 10.00 2.52
N HIS A 119 -7.24 9.15 1.51
CA HIS A 119 -7.55 9.53 0.13
C HIS A 119 -8.36 8.43 -0.55
N THR A 120 -8.84 8.70 -1.76
CA THR A 120 -9.51 7.72 -2.60
C THR A 120 -8.63 7.27 -3.76
N GLU A 121 -8.95 6.10 -4.29
CA GLU A 121 -8.44 5.57 -5.55
C GLU A 121 -9.62 5.35 -6.50
N VAL A 122 -9.54 5.92 -7.69
CA VAL A 122 -10.51 5.64 -8.75
C VAL A 122 -9.89 4.62 -9.70
N LEU A 123 -10.35 3.37 -9.61
CA LEU A 123 -9.83 2.29 -10.41
C LEU A 123 -10.43 2.29 -11.79
N ALA A 124 -9.56 2.11 -12.78
CA ALA A 124 -9.94 1.94 -14.18
C ALA A 124 -8.95 1.02 -14.89
N VAL A 125 -9.20 0.77 -16.17
CA VAL A 125 -8.26 0.10 -17.05
C VAL A 125 -7.44 1.16 -17.80
N LEU A 126 -6.10 1.05 -17.73
CA LEU A 126 -5.18 1.75 -18.61
C LEU A 126 -4.72 0.77 -19.70
N ALA A 127 -4.90 1.16 -20.96
CA ALA A 127 -4.42 0.43 -22.12
C ALA A 127 -3.77 1.39 -23.13
N THR A 128 -3.30 0.87 -24.23
CA THR A 128 -2.98 1.69 -25.40
C THR A 128 -4.21 1.81 -26.31
N SER A 129 -4.25 2.82 -27.19
CA SER A 129 -5.33 2.98 -28.16
C SER A 129 -5.41 1.87 -29.21
N GLU A 130 -4.42 0.97 -29.25
CA GLU A 130 -4.44 -0.22 -30.10
C GLU A 130 -5.39 -1.31 -29.61
N ILE A 131 -5.75 -1.28 -28.30
CA ILE A 131 -6.65 -2.27 -27.68
C ILE A 131 -8.05 -1.66 -27.58
N GLU A 132 -9.03 -2.30 -28.21
CA GLU A 132 -10.44 -1.88 -28.16
C GLU A 132 -11.10 -2.32 -26.86
N GLY A 133 -12.12 -1.58 -26.40
CA GLY A 133 -12.94 -1.86 -25.22
C GLY A 133 -13.40 -0.58 -24.55
N ASP A 134 -14.66 -0.47 -24.17
CA ASP A 134 -15.28 0.70 -23.54
C ASP A 134 -15.54 0.50 -22.05
N SER A 135 -15.41 -0.72 -21.57
CA SER A 135 -15.56 -1.09 -20.17
C SER A 135 -14.50 -2.12 -19.76
N TRP A 136 -14.31 -2.34 -18.47
CA TRP A 136 -13.36 -3.35 -17.99
C TRP A 136 -13.78 -4.78 -18.37
N GLU A 137 -15.09 -5.03 -18.54
CA GLU A 137 -15.64 -6.32 -18.97
C GLU A 137 -15.16 -6.71 -20.36
N ASP A 138 -14.93 -5.73 -21.25
CA ASP A 138 -14.45 -5.95 -22.60
C ASP A 138 -12.99 -6.47 -22.62
N PHE A 139 -12.26 -6.28 -21.53
CA PHE A 139 -10.89 -6.80 -21.34
C PHE A 139 -10.88 -8.20 -20.69
N ASN A 140 -12.02 -8.76 -20.28
CA ASN A 140 -12.09 -10.10 -19.68
C ASN A 140 -12.24 -11.19 -20.75
N GLU A 141 -11.28 -11.30 -21.65
CA GLU A 141 -11.28 -12.23 -22.78
C GLU A 141 -10.01 -13.09 -22.81
N ASP A 142 -10.13 -14.29 -23.39
CA ASP A 142 -8.98 -15.18 -23.64
C ASP A 142 -7.94 -14.48 -24.53
N GLY A 143 -6.69 -14.51 -24.10
CA GLY A 143 -5.56 -13.91 -24.83
C GLY A 143 -5.25 -12.48 -24.41
N ILE A 144 -6.03 -11.86 -23.53
CA ILE A 144 -5.69 -10.59 -22.88
C ILE A 144 -4.75 -10.84 -21.71
N THR A 145 -3.65 -10.11 -21.66
CA THR A 145 -2.68 -10.13 -20.57
C THR A 145 -2.75 -8.81 -19.79
N LEU A 146 -3.06 -8.88 -18.50
CA LEU A 146 -3.02 -7.72 -17.61
C LEU A 146 -1.70 -7.71 -16.84
N ALA A 147 -1.00 -6.58 -16.85
CA ALA A 147 0.11 -6.33 -15.93
C ALA A 147 -0.42 -5.86 -14.57
N ASN A 148 0.16 -6.38 -13.48
CA ASN A 148 -0.16 -5.87 -12.15
C ASN A 148 1.02 -6.02 -11.18
N MET A 149 0.95 -5.33 -10.05
CA MET A 149 2.00 -5.33 -9.04
C MET A 149 1.74 -6.39 -7.98
N ARG A 150 2.77 -7.19 -7.63
CA ARG A 150 2.68 -8.16 -6.54
C ARG A 150 2.23 -7.53 -5.25
N GLY A 151 1.29 -8.18 -4.56
CA GLY A 151 0.73 -7.70 -3.29
C GLY A 151 -0.23 -6.52 -3.42
N ASN A 152 -0.52 -6.08 -4.65
CA ASN A 152 -1.64 -5.17 -4.89
C ASN A 152 -2.96 -5.92 -4.65
N TRP A 153 -3.91 -5.24 -4.03
CA TRP A 153 -5.22 -5.83 -3.75
C TRP A 153 -6.04 -6.07 -5.02
N THR A 154 -5.78 -5.32 -6.09
CA THR A 154 -6.42 -5.47 -7.39
C THR A 154 -6.12 -6.82 -8.04
N VAL A 155 -5.02 -7.49 -7.70
CA VAL A 155 -4.72 -8.86 -8.18
C VAL A 155 -5.85 -9.81 -7.81
N GLY A 156 -6.26 -9.84 -6.53
CA GLY A 156 -7.36 -10.71 -6.10
C GLY A 156 -8.71 -10.31 -6.71
N TRP A 157 -8.93 -9.01 -6.93
CA TRP A 157 -10.13 -8.54 -7.62
C TRP A 157 -10.17 -9.01 -9.08
N ILE A 158 -9.03 -8.94 -9.80
CA ILE A 158 -8.91 -9.42 -11.19
C ILE A 158 -9.16 -10.93 -11.25
N GLU A 159 -8.53 -11.71 -10.38
CA GLU A 159 -8.73 -13.17 -10.33
C GLU A 159 -10.20 -13.57 -10.11
N GLU A 160 -10.95 -12.78 -9.34
CA GLU A 160 -12.38 -13.03 -9.07
C GLU A 160 -13.31 -12.56 -10.20
N ASN A 161 -13.02 -11.38 -10.81
CA ASN A 161 -13.96 -10.71 -11.72
C ASN A 161 -13.55 -10.81 -13.19
N MET A 162 -12.28 -11.07 -13.48
CA MET A 162 -11.73 -11.19 -14.84
C MET A 162 -11.00 -12.55 -15.02
N PRO A 163 -11.68 -13.69 -14.83
CA PRO A 163 -11.04 -15.00 -14.80
C PRO A 163 -10.50 -15.48 -16.16
N ASN A 164 -10.79 -14.78 -17.25
CA ASN A 164 -10.35 -15.17 -18.60
C ASN A 164 -9.00 -14.56 -19.01
N VAL A 165 -8.47 -13.61 -18.22
CA VAL A 165 -7.21 -12.92 -18.54
C VAL A 165 -6.01 -13.68 -18.00
N GLU A 166 -4.85 -13.44 -18.62
CA GLU A 166 -3.56 -13.80 -18.05
C GLU A 166 -3.01 -12.66 -17.19
N LEU A 167 -2.35 -12.97 -16.04
CA LEU A 167 -1.73 -11.98 -15.16
C LEU A 167 -0.21 -12.06 -15.24
N GLU A 168 0.42 -10.97 -15.65
CA GLU A 168 1.87 -10.77 -15.54
C GLU A 168 2.16 -9.90 -14.32
N LEU A 169 2.76 -10.50 -13.28
CA LEU A 169 3.03 -9.83 -12.00
C LEU A 169 4.47 -9.35 -11.91
N VAL A 170 4.63 -8.05 -11.67
CA VAL A 170 5.92 -7.37 -11.46
C VAL A 170 6.01 -6.76 -10.05
N ASP A 171 7.16 -6.19 -9.71
CA ASP A 171 7.42 -5.72 -8.35
C ASP A 171 7.12 -4.22 -8.17
N THR A 172 7.07 -3.44 -9.26
CA THR A 172 6.83 -2.00 -9.22
C THR A 172 5.74 -1.57 -10.19
N LEU A 173 5.06 -0.45 -9.89
CA LEU A 173 4.06 0.13 -10.78
C LEU A 173 4.69 0.62 -12.10
N ALA A 174 5.90 1.18 -12.04
CA ALA A 174 6.64 1.56 -13.25
C ALA A 174 6.87 0.38 -14.21
N ASP A 175 7.10 -0.81 -13.67
CA ASP A 175 7.26 -2.02 -14.48
C ASP A 175 5.96 -2.46 -15.15
N THR A 176 4.79 -2.26 -14.50
CA THR A 176 3.49 -2.56 -15.13
C THR A 176 3.26 -1.68 -16.35
N VAL A 177 3.47 -0.37 -16.21
CA VAL A 177 3.36 0.59 -17.32
C VAL A 177 4.36 0.27 -18.45
N ARG A 178 5.60 -0.09 -18.08
CA ARG A 178 6.62 -0.49 -19.05
C ARG A 178 6.23 -1.76 -19.83
N LEU A 179 5.60 -2.75 -19.19
CA LEU A 179 5.14 -3.96 -19.90
C LEU A 179 4.10 -3.63 -20.98
N VAL A 180 3.13 -2.76 -20.66
CA VAL A 180 2.12 -2.32 -21.63
C VAL A 180 2.76 -1.46 -22.72
N ALA A 181 3.65 -0.53 -22.38
CA ALA A 181 4.36 0.29 -23.36
C ALA A 181 5.20 -0.55 -24.36
N GLN A 182 5.65 -1.74 -23.95
CA GLN A 182 6.43 -2.67 -24.79
C GLN A 182 5.56 -3.71 -25.50
N GLY A 183 4.24 -3.68 -25.38
CA GLY A 183 3.32 -4.66 -25.93
C GLY A 183 3.49 -6.08 -25.34
N ARG A 184 4.00 -6.19 -24.09
CA ARG A 184 4.14 -7.44 -23.36
C ARG A 184 2.96 -7.73 -22.45
N ALA A 185 2.17 -6.72 -22.16
CA ALA A 185 0.84 -6.82 -21.59
C ALA A 185 -0.08 -5.87 -22.34
N ASP A 186 -1.37 -6.12 -22.31
CA ASP A 186 -2.38 -5.37 -23.05
C ASP A 186 -2.93 -4.20 -22.23
N ALA A 187 -3.05 -4.37 -20.90
CA ALA A 187 -3.60 -3.36 -20.03
C ALA A 187 -3.15 -3.50 -18.58
N ILE A 188 -3.52 -2.50 -17.77
CA ILE A 188 -3.35 -2.46 -16.30
C ILE A 188 -4.69 -2.10 -15.66
N VAL A 189 -5.02 -2.73 -14.55
CA VAL A 189 -6.12 -2.32 -13.67
C VAL A 189 -5.53 -1.68 -12.41
N GLU A 190 -5.63 -0.35 -12.32
CA GLU A 190 -5.01 0.42 -11.24
C GLU A 190 -5.72 1.78 -11.05
N ASN A 191 -5.31 2.54 -10.03
CA ASN A 191 -5.75 3.91 -9.82
C ASN A 191 -5.28 4.84 -10.96
N ILE A 192 -6.21 5.61 -11.51
CA ILE A 192 -5.97 6.53 -12.63
C ILE A 192 -4.84 7.52 -12.30
N ASP A 193 -4.88 8.14 -11.12
CA ASP A 193 -3.90 9.16 -10.73
C ASP A 193 -2.47 8.58 -10.67
N PHE A 194 -2.32 7.32 -10.29
CA PHE A 194 -1.01 6.68 -10.15
C PHE A 194 -0.38 6.34 -11.49
N PHE A 195 -1.09 5.70 -12.39
CA PHE A 195 -0.47 5.33 -13.64
C PHE A 195 -0.25 6.54 -14.57
N MET A 196 -1.04 7.61 -14.45
CA MET A 196 -0.78 8.83 -15.22
C MET A 196 0.62 9.41 -14.95
N ALA A 197 1.11 9.35 -13.71
CA ALA A 197 2.46 9.78 -13.36
C ALA A 197 3.58 8.97 -14.06
N PHE A 198 3.30 7.72 -14.45
CA PHE A 198 4.27 6.86 -15.13
C PHE A 198 4.17 6.90 -16.65
N THR A 199 3.00 7.24 -17.21
CA THR A 199 2.81 7.33 -18.67
C THR A 199 3.66 8.43 -19.31
N GLU A 200 4.00 9.47 -18.55
CA GLU A 200 4.91 10.54 -19.00
C GLU A 200 6.31 10.04 -19.37
N ASN A 201 6.75 8.90 -18.84
CA ASN A 201 8.02 8.26 -19.20
C ASN A 201 7.95 7.52 -20.55
N HIS A 202 6.77 7.42 -21.16
CA HIS A 202 6.52 6.75 -22.43
C HIS A 202 5.71 7.64 -23.38
N PRO A 203 6.22 8.82 -23.77
CA PRO A 203 5.46 9.83 -24.54
C PRO A 203 5.14 9.39 -25.98
N ASP A 204 5.82 8.36 -26.50
CA ASP A 204 5.58 7.81 -27.83
C ASP A 204 4.41 6.79 -27.84
N VAL A 205 3.86 6.44 -26.69
CA VAL A 205 2.72 5.51 -26.54
C VAL A 205 1.43 6.31 -26.48
N ASP A 206 0.46 5.94 -27.31
CA ASP A 206 -0.88 6.52 -27.27
C ASP A 206 -1.72 5.83 -26.19
N TRP A 207 -1.69 6.41 -24.99
CA TRP A 207 -2.35 5.87 -23.82
C TRP A 207 -3.84 6.17 -23.81
N ARG A 208 -4.62 5.20 -23.32
CA ARG A 208 -6.06 5.34 -23.14
C ARG A 208 -6.49 4.86 -21.77
N VAL A 209 -7.21 5.69 -21.06
CA VAL A 209 -7.96 5.27 -19.85
C VAL A 209 -9.38 4.92 -20.27
N VAL A 210 -9.86 3.76 -19.88
CA VAL A 210 -11.25 3.35 -20.11
C VAL A 210 -12.17 4.23 -19.25
N GLU A 211 -13.12 4.93 -19.88
CA GLU A 211 -13.91 5.99 -19.25
C GLU A 211 -14.87 5.51 -18.15
N ASN A 212 -15.24 4.22 -18.14
CA ASN A 212 -16.05 3.65 -17.08
C ASN A 212 -15.16 3.15 -15.93
N PRO A 213 -15.02 3.91 -14.82
CA PRO A 213 -14.28 3.46 -13.66
C PRO A 213 -14.87 2.18 -13.10
N ILE A 214 -14.01 1.27 -12.67
CA ILE A 214 -14.43 0.00 -12.05
C ILE A 214 -15.14 0.29 -10.72
N PHE A 215 -14.49 1.03 -9.85
CA PHE A 215 -15.07 1.53 -8.59
C PHE A 215 -14.11 2.53 -7.90
N VAL A 216 -14.60 3.12 -6.81
CA VAL A 216 -13.80 3.98 -5.94
C VAL A 216 -13.42 3.21 -4.69
N ALA A 217 -12.13 3.02 -4.47
CA ALA A 217 -11.58 2.47 -3.25
C ALA A 217 -11.14 3.58 -2.28
N TYR A 218 -11.03 3.24 -1.00
CA TYR A 218 -10.57 4.16 0.03
C TYR A 218 -9.24 3.66 0.59
N CYS A 219 -8.23 4.51 0.56
CA CYS A 219 -6.96 4.28 1.21
C CYS A 219 -6.93 4.91 2.60
N ALA A 220 -6.30 4.25 3.53
CA ALA A 220 -6.18 4.71 4.91
C ALA A 220 -4.80 4.37 5.46
N ILE A 221 -4.48 4.93 6.60
CA ILE A 221 -3.27 4.58 7.34
C ILE A 221 -3.51 3.22 8.01
N GLY A 222 -2.61 2.27 7.78
CA GLY A 222 -2.60 1.01 8.50
C GLY A 222 -1.93 1.16 9.86
N VAL A 223 -2.48 0.50 10.87
CA VAL A 223 -1.97 0.46 12.24
C VAL A 223 -1.94 -0.99 12.69
N ALA A 224 -1.02 -1.37 13.58
CA ALA A 224 -1.03 -2.72 14.15
C ALA A 224 -2.33 -2.98 14.89
N GLN A 225 -2.90 -4.20 14.73
CA GLN A 225 -4.18 -4.56 15.30
C GLN A 225 -4.18 -4.42 16.82
N GLY A 226 -5.24 -3.80 17.35
CA GLY A 226 -5.44 -3.58 18.79
C GLY A 226 -4.74 -2.32 19.34
N ASN A 227 -4.09 -1.50 18.51
CA ASN A 227 -3.52 -0.22 18.94
C ASN A 227 -4.58 0.91 18.82
N GLU A 228 -5.67 0.74 19.56
CA GLU A 228 -6.86 1.60 19.48
C GLU A 228 -6.54 3.06 19.82
N ASN A 229 -5.68 3.31 20.81
CA ASN A 229 -5.32 4.67 21.23
C ASN A 229 -4.57 5.42 20.12
N LEU A 230 -3.62 4.76 19.44
CA LEU A 230 -2.92 5.36 18.31
C LEU A 230 -3.89 5.64 17.16
N THR A 231 -4.74 4.66 16.82
CA THR A 231 -5.73 4.79 15.75
C THR A 231 -6.68 5.95 16.00
N GLU A 232 -7.17 6.12 17.23
CA GLU A 232 -8.09 7.20 17.59
C GLU A 232 -7.43 8.59 17.48
N VAL A 233 -6.21 8.75 17.99
CA VAL A 233 -5.49 10.02 17.86
C VAL A 233 -5.20 10.35 16.40
N LEU A 234 -4.78 9.37 15.59
CA LEU A 234 -4.60 9.57 14.15
C LEU A 234 -5.89 9.97 13.45
N ASN A 235 -7.03 9.38 13.83
CA ASN A 235 -8.35 9.74 13.28
C ASN A 235 -8.72 11.20 13.59
N ILE A 236 -8.43 11.66 14.81
CA ILE A 236 -8.68 13.05 15.20
C ILE A 236 -7.78 14.02 14.41
N LEU A 237 -6.51 13.68 14.23
CA LEU A 237 -5.58 14.47 13.44
C LEU A 237 -6.01 14.53 11.96
N LEU A 238 -6.35 13.37 11.37
CA LEU A 238 -6.84 13.28 10.00
C LEU A 238 -8.14 14.07 9.79
N TYR A 239 -9.07 14.04 10.75
CA TYR A 239 -10.27 14.86 10.68
C TYR A 239 -9.93 16.36 10.61
N GLY A 240 -8.97 16.82 11.42
CA GLY A 240 -8.48 18.19 11.37
C GLY A 240 -7.84 18.54 10.02
N MET A 241 -7.00 17.65 9.49
CA MET A 241 -6.31 17.83 8.20
C MET A 241 -7.30 17.85 7.03
N HIS A 242 -8.32 16.99 7.01
CA HIS A 242 -9.40 17.03 6.02
C HIS A 242 -10.24 18.31 6.15
N SER A 243 -10.64 18.68 7.36
CA SER A 243 -11.51 19.82 7.62
C SER A 243 -10.84 21.15 7.28
N SER A 244 -9.52 21.24 7.41
CA SER A 244 -8.74 22.43 7.01
C SER A 244 -8.50 22.53 5.51
N GLY A 245 -8.70 21.43 4.75
CA GLY A 245 -8.35 21.35 3.34
C GLY A 245 -6.92 20.86 3.08
N MET A 246 -6.09 20.69 4.12
CA MET A 246 -4.67 20.33 4.00
C MET A 246 -4.46 19.08 3.13
N ILE A 247 -5.27 18.03 3.30
CA ILE A 247 -5.14 16.79 2.51
C ILE A 247 -5.32 17.06 1.01
N ASN A 248 -6.37 17.81 0.62
CA ASN A 248 -6.66 18.11 -0.78
C ASN A 248 -5.60 19.05 -1.38
N GLU A 249 -5.17 20.06 -0.65
CA GLU A 249 -4.10 20.97 -1.07
C GLU A 249 -2.78 20.25 -1.28
N THR A 250 -2.41 19.34 -0.37
CA THR A 250 -1.19 18.52 -0.50
C THR A 250 -1.29 17.56 -1.69
N TRP A 251 -2.45 16.93 -1.88
CA TRP A 251 -2.67 16.08 -3.06
C TRP A 251 -2.48 16.86 -4.36
N GLU A 252 -3.17 18.00 -4.50
CA GLU A 252 -3.09 18.84 -5.70
C GLU A 252 -1.66 19.35 -5.95
N ALA A 253 -0.91 19.65 -4.90
CA ALA A 253 0.48 20.09 -5.01
C ALA A 253 1.40 19.02 -5.62
N HIS A 254 1.16 17.74 -5.33
CA HIS A 254 1.97 16.63 -5.83
C HIS A 254 1.47 16.04 -7.15
N TYR A 255 0.14 16.01 -7.35
CA TYR A 255 -0.49 15.40 -8.54
C TYR A 255 -0.85 16.41 -9.63
N GLY A 256 -0.80 17.71 -9.34
CA GLY A 256 -1.14 18.78 -10.29
C GLY A 256 -2.65 18.92 -10.58
N SER A 257 -3.49 18.11 -9.93
CA SER A 257 -4.94 18.11 -10.05
C SER A 257 -5.61 17.65 -8.76
N PRO A 258 -6.86 18.07 -8.49
CA PRO A 258 -7.63 17.57 -7.36
C PRO A 258 -7.84 16.05 -7.44
N MET A 259 -8.07 15.40 -6.30
CA MET A 259 -8.54 14.00 -6.27
C MET A 259 -9.79 13.84 -7.12
N LEU A 260 -9.85 12.79 -7.94
CA LEU A 260 -11.04 12.47 -8.75
C LEU A 260 -12.30 12.26 -7.90
N ARG A 261 -12.12 11.78 -6.68
CA ARG A 261 -13.15 11.65 -5.65
C ARG A 261 -12.54 12.04 -4.30
N GLU A 262 -12.99 13.14 -3.75
CA GLU A 262 -12.51 13.61 -2.45
C GLU A 262 -13.09 12.79 -1.30
N VAL A 263 -12.31 12.66 -0.23
CA VAL A 263 -12.81 12.16 1.07
C VAL A 263 -13.54 13.30 1.77
N VAL A 264 -14.82 13.10 2.06
CA VAL A 264 -15.63 14.09 2.80
C VAL A 264 -15.63 13.68 4.27
N PRO A 265 -14.97 14.44 5.16
CA PRO A 265 -14.93 14.10 6.58
C PRO A 265 -16.31 14.25 7.22
N THR A 266 -16.71 13.28 7.99
CA THR A 266 -17.91 13.32 8.83
C THR A 266 -17.57 12.89 10.24
N PRO A 267 -18.33 13.30 11.29
CA PRO A 267 -18.02 12.92 12.67
C PRO A 267 -18.09 11.40 12.94
N TYR A 268 -18.68 10.63 12.04
CA TYR A 268 -18.87 9.18 12.17
C TYR A 268 -18.05 8.38 11.15
N PHE A 269 -17.15 9.02 10.50
CA PHE A 269 -16.36 8.42 9.43
C PHE A 269 -15.19 7.66 10.00
#